data_9b18c70656ba20993f737c7f09c7b69e
#
_entry.id   9b18c70656ba20993f737c7f09c7b69e
#
_cell.length_a   1.000
_cell.length_b   1.000
_cell.length_c   1.000
_cell.angle_alpha   90.00
_cell.angle_beta   90.00
_cell.angle_gamma   90.00
#
_symmetry.space_group_name_H-M   'P 1'
#
loop_
_entity.id
_entity.type
_entity.pdbx_description
1 polymer ?
#
loop_
_entity_poly.entity_id
_entity_poly.type
_entity_poly.pdbx_seq_one_letter_code
_entity_poly.pdbx_strand_id
1 'polypeptide(L)'
;MSDSRLVDPFGRRITYLRLSVTDRCDFRCTYCMSEDMQFLPRDQVLSLEELYAVADAFIGLGVRRIRITGGEPLVRKGITGLLARLGQRAELEDLAITTTGSQLRERAAELKAAGVRRLNVSLDSLQRERFAAFTRSDRLEQVLDGIQAAREAGFERIKLNCVVQKGRNDNEILDLVEYALANQLDISFIEEMPLGSITSHRRELTLCTSDEVRAIIERRWPLPPSLARSGGPSRYYQIGDEPSRIGFISPHSNNFCGDCNRVRVTAEGKLVLCLGHEGALDLRELLRSHPGARERLSAALVAALNLKPERHHFDAQEQVQVLRFMSMTGG
;
A
#
# COMPACT_ATOMS: atom_id res chain seq x y z
N MET A 1 10.06 -18.15 -19.36
CA MET A 1 9.56 -17.71 -18.04
C MET A 1 10.74 -17.67 -17.11
N SER A 2 11.24 -16.48 -16.72
CA SER A 2 12.37 -16.39 -15.78
C SER A 2 11.89 -16.90 -14.42
N ASP A 3 12.52 -17.95 -13.96
CA ASP A 3 12.21 -18.54 -12.67
C ASP A 3 12.55 -17.53 -11.56
N SER A 4 11.57 -17.18 -10.72
CA SER A 4 11.84 -16.31 -9.59
C SER A 4 12.80 -17.00 -8.64
N ARG A 5 13.96 -16.39 -8.37
CA ARG A 5 14.94 -16.90 -7.40
C ARG A 5 14.52 -16.57 -5.96
N LEU A 6 13.46 -15.77 -5.79
CA LEU A 6 12.95 -15.34 -4.49
C LEU A 6 11.83 -16.29 -4.04
N VAL A 7 12.22 -17.41 -3.45
CA VAL A 7 11.30 -18.40 -2.87
C VAL A 7 11.60 -18.50 -1.38
N ASP A 8 10.57 -18.42 -0.56
CA ASP A 8 10.71 -18.55 0.90
C ASP A 8 10.66 -20.04 1.34
N PRO A 9 10.93 -20.35 2.63
CA PRO A 9 10.95 -21.73 3.15
C PRO A 9 9.61 -22.48 3.01
N PHE A 10 8.52 -21.75 2.76
CA PHE A 10 7.17 -22.31 2.61
C PHE A 10 6.76 -22.47 1.13
N GLY A 11 7.69 -22.29 0.20
CA GLY A 11 7.47 -22.41 -1.24
C GLY A 11 6.75 -21.23 -1.89
N ARG A 12 6.54 -20.10 -1.16
CA ARG A 12 5.89 -18.92 -1.72
C ARG A 12 6.87 -18.13 -2.57
N ARG A 13 6.50 -17.87 -3.82
CA ARG A 13 7.31 -17.05 -4.75
C ARG A 13 7.04 -15.56 -4.51
N ILE A 14 8.09 -14.80 -4.25
CA ILE A 14 7.99 -13.36 -4.07
C ILE A 14 8.07 -12.70 -5.44
N THR A 15 6.97 -12.14 -5.88
CA THR A 15 6.82 -11.48 -7.19
C THR A 15 6.42 -10.00 -7.06
N TYR A 16 6.23 -9.52 -5.84
CA TYR A 16 5.70 -8.21 -5.56
C TYR A 16 6.52 -7.47 -4.49
N LEU A 17 7.10 -6.33 -4.87
CA LEU A 17 7.79 -5.42 -3.98
C LEU A 17 6.92 -4.21 -3.64
N ARG A 18 6.80 -3.86 -2.36
CA ARG A 18 6.35 -2.54 -1.92
C ARG A 18 7.57 -1.73 -1.53
N LEU A 19 7.78 -0.60 -2.18
CA LEU A 19 8.95 0.25 -2.00
C LEU A 19 8.52 1.60 -1.45
N SER A 20 8.83 1.86 -0.18
CA SER A 20 8.62 3.14 0.46
C SER A 20 9.73 4.10 0.08
N VAL A 21 9.38 5.23 -0.50
CA VAL A 21 10.34 6.22 -1.00
C VAL A 21 10.55 7.39 -0.04
N THR A 22 9.72 7.50 0.99
CA THR A 22 9.77 8.52 2.04
C THR A 22 8.91 8.10 3.22
N ASP A 23 9.26 8.52 4.41
CA ASP A 23 8.43 8.43 5.61
C ASP A 23 7.51 9.66 5.77
N ARG A 24 7.77 10.74 5.01
CA ARG A 24 7.02 12.00 5.07
C ARG A 24 5.67 11.85 4.37
N CYS A 25 4.64 12.46 4.95
CA CYS A 25 3.31 12.52 4.40
C CYS A 25 2.77 13.94 4.55
N ASP A 26 1.89 14.34 3.67
CA ASP A 26 1.14 15.59 3.76
C ASP A 26 -0.16 15.47 4.56
N PHE A 27 -0.53 14.23 4.95
CA PHE A 27 -1.59 13.91 5.91
C PHE A 27 -1.01 13.36 7.22
N ARG A 28 -1.86 13.31 8.26
CA ARG A 28 -1.55 12.74 9.58
C ARG A 28 -2.68 11.81 10.02
N CYS A 29 -3.00 10.82 9.18
CA CYS A 29 -4.12 9.92 9.43
C CYS A 29 -4.02 9.27 10.81
N THR A 30 -5.13 9.32 11.55
CA THR A 30 -5.21 8.94 12.97
C THR A 30 -4.84 7.49 13.25
N TYR A 31 -5.00 6.59 12.26
CA TYR A 31 -4.66 5.17 12.35
C TYR A 31 -3.26 4.84 11.79
N CYS A 32 -2.59 5.79 11.14
CA CYS A 32 -1.37 5.55 10.38
C CYS A 32 -0.12 6.04 11.09
N MET A 33 -0.20 7.18 11.76
CA MET A 33 0.94 7.79 12.45
C MET A 33 0.50 8.68 13.62
N SER A 34 1.42 8.86 14.58
CA SER A 34 1.25 9.82 15.67
C SER A 34 1.14 11.26 15.13
N GLU A 35 0.49 12.14 15.89
CA GLU A 35 0.42 13.57 15.59
C GLU A 35 1.80 14.21 15.60
N ASP A 36 2.59 13.88 16.62
CA ASP A 36 3.97 14.35 16.84
C ASP A 36 5.02 13.46 16.18
N MET A 37 4.69 12.91 14.99
CA MET A 37 5.59 12.01 14.27
C MET A 37 6.92 12.67 13.95
N GLN A 38 8.01 12.08 14.42
CA GLN A 38 9.37 12.46 14.05
C GLN A 38 9.79 11.72 12.78
N PHE A 39 10.16 12.48 11.75
CA PHE A 39 10.62 11.92 10.49
C PHE A 39 12.11 11.68 10.50
N LEU A 40 12.54 10.71 9.71
CA LEU A 40 13.93 10.37 9.54
C LEU A 40 14.75 11.59 9.04
N PRO A 41 15.97 11.79 9.54
CA PRO A 41 16.96 12.65 8.92
C PRO A 41 17.20 12.26 7.45
N ARG A 42 17.53 13.25 6.61
CA ARG A 42 17.68 13.01 5.15
C ARG A 42 18.77 11.99 4.80
N ASP A 43 19.84 11.96 5.55
CA ASP A 43 20.96 11.03 5.40
C ASP A 43 20.60 9.59 5.76
N GLN A 44 19.53 9.40 6.54
CA GLN A 44 18.99 8.08 6.88
C GLN A 44 17.98 7.56 5.86
N VAL A 45 17.48 8.39 4.97
CA VAL A 45 16.57 7.99 3.88
C VAL A 45 17.39 7.59 2.65
N LEU A 46 17.00 6.51 1.99
CA LEU A 46 17.64 6.10 0.72
C LEU A 46 17.52 7.19 -0.35
N SER A 47 18.57 7.38 -1.13
CA SER A 47 18.53 8.22 -2.34
C SER A 47 17.63 7.58 -3.40
N LEU A 48 17.25 8.32 -4.44
CA LEU A 48 16.48 7.77 -5.56
C LEU A 48 17.30 6.73 -6.34
N GLU A 49 18.61 6.90 -6.40
CA GLU A 49 19.56 5.97 -7.02
C GLU A 49 19.66 4.67 -6.21
N GLU A 50 19.74 4.77 -4.87
CA GLU A 50 19.74 3.61 -3.97
C GLU A 50 18.40 2.85 -4.07
N LEU A 51 17.26 3.56 -4.10
CA LEU A 51 15.95 2.97 -4.30
C LEU A 51 15.82 2.26 -5.66
N TYR A 52 16.38 2.86 -6.71
CA TYR A 52 16.42 2.22 -8.03
C TYR A 52 17.28 0.96 -8.01
N ALA A 53 18.46 0.99 -7.39
CA ALA A 53 19.35 -0.17 -7.28
C ALA A 53 18.67 -1.34 -6.55
N VAL A 54 17.92 -1.05 -5.47
CA VAL A 54 17.12 -2.05 -4.77
C VAL A 54 16.06 -2.63 -5.69
N ALA A 55 15.27 -1.78 -6.34
CA ALA A 55 14.21 -2.21 -7.25
C ALA A 55 14.74 -3.05 -8.40
N ASP A 56 15.88 -2.63 -9.01
CA ASP A 56 16.55 -3.33 -10.10
C ASP A 56 17.05 -4.72 -9.68
N ALA A 57 17.62 -4.85 -8.47
CA ALA A 57 18.01 -6.14 -7.93
C ALA A 57 16.79 -7.09 -7.77
N PHE A 58 15.68 -6.59 -7.22
CA PHE A 58 14.46 -7.37 -7.10
C PHE A 58 13.88 -7.78 -8.47
N ILE A 59 13.87 -6.89 -9.46
CA ILE A 59 13.44 -7.20 -10.83
C ILE A 59 14.31 -8.31 -11.42
N GLY A 60 15.63 -8.22 -11.29
CA GLY A 60 16.57 -9.25 -11.75
C GLY A 60 16.38 -10.61 -11.06
N LEU A 61 15.83 -10.64 -9.85
CA LEU A 61 15.49 -11.84 -9.10
C LEU A 61 14.06 -12.36 -9.38
N GLY A 62 13.30 -11.72 -10.29
CA GLY A 62 12.00 -12.20 -10.74
C GLY A 62 10.79 -11.47 -10.15
N VAL A 63 10.97 -10.34 -9.48
CA VAL A 63 9.86 -9.45 -9.14
C VAL A 63 9.27 -8.85 -10.41
N ARG A 64 7.95 -8.90 -10.54
CA ARG A 64 7.19 -8.42 -11.71
C ARG A 64 6.28 -7.23 -11.38
N ARG A 65 6.05 -6.98 -10.11
CA ARG A 65 5.15 -5.91 -9.65
C ARG A 65 5.85 -5.07 -8.60
N ILE A 66 5.84 -3.75 -8.81
CA ILE A 66 6.35 -2.80 -7.83
C ILE A 66 5.22 -1.82 -7.50
N ARG A 67 5.04 -1.60 -6.20
CA ARG A 67 4.20 -0.52 -5.70
C ARG A 67 5.04 0.48 -4.95
N ILE A 68 5.06 1.69 -5.48
CA ILE A 68 5.68 2.82 -4.81
C ILE A 68 4.72 3.34 -3.74
N THR A 69 5.26 3.48 -2.55
CA THR A 69 4.56 3.92 -1.35
C THR A 69 5.44 4.90 -0.57
N GLY A 70 5.06 5.13 0.67
CA GLY A 70 5.80 5.94 1.62
C GLY A 70 4.87 6.34 2.75
N GLY A 71 5.11 7.49 3.33
CA GLY A 71 4.01 8.30 3.81
C GLY A 71 3.19 8.71 2.59
N GLU A 72 3.55 9.83 1.94
CA GLU A 72 3.01 10.19 0.62
C GLU A 72 4.15 10.22 -0.41
N PRO A 73 4.18 9.31 -1.40
CA PRO A 73 5.30 9.23 -2.33
C PRO A 73 5.44 10.48 -3.22
N LEU A 74 4.35 11.20 -3.48
CA LEU A 74 4.36 12.37 -4.36
C LEU A 74 5.02 13.62 -3.71
N VAL A 75 5.22 13.62 -2.38
CA VAL A 75 6.01 14.68 -1.72
C VAL A 75 7.52 14.50 -1.92
N ARG A 76 7.96 13.31 -2.37
CA ARG A 76 9.39 13.06 -2.62
C ARG A 76 9.83 13.78 -3.89
N LYS A 77 10.71 14.78 -3.74
CA LYS A 77 11.29 15.51 -4.88
C LYS A 77 12.01 14.54 -5.83
N GLY A 78 11.73 14.65 -7.13
CA GLY A 78 12.36 13.82 -8.16
C GLY A 78 11.76 12.42 -8.33
N ILE A 79 10.66 12.10 -7.63
CA ILE A 79 10.03 10.77 -7.70
C ILE A 79 9.67 10.35 -9.12
N THR A 80 9.24 11.28 -9.99
CA THR A 80 8.86 10.98 -11.37
C THR A 80 10.03 10.42 -12.18
N GLY A 81 11.25 10.89 -11.93
CA GLY A 81 12.46 10.35 -12.57
C GLY A 81 12.71 8.87 -12.19
N LEU A 82 12.49 8.51 -10.91
CA LEU A 82 12.54 7.11 -10.47
C LEU A 82 11.47 6.27 -11.17
N LEU A 83 10.22 6.79 -11.19
CA LEU A 83 9.09 6.10 -11.83
C LEU A 83 9.32 5.87 -13.33
N ALA A 84 9.83 6.88 -14.05
CA ALA A 84 10.14 6.77 -15.48
C ALA A 84 11.20 5.69 -15.74
N ARG A 85 12.26 5.63 -14.93
CA ARG A 85 13.29 4.58 -15.03
C ARG A 85 12.71 3.19 -14.76
N LEU A 86 11.83 3.03 -13.77
CA LEU A 86 11.17 1.77 -13.47
C LEU A 86 10.14 1.40 -14.56
N GLY A 87 9.39 2.38 -15.06
CA GLY A 87 8.40 2.18 -16.12
C GLY A 87 8.98 1.69 -17.46
N GLN A 88 10.27 1.95 -17.71
CA GLN A 88 11.01 1.44 -18.87
C GLN A 88 11.47 -0.01 -18.74
N ARG A 89 11.34 -0.63 -17.55
CA ARG A 89 11.75 -2.02 -17.35
C ARG A 89 10.73 -2.97 -17.94
N ALA A 90 11.09 -3.62 -19.03
CA ALA A 90 10.21 -4.55 -19.76
C ALA A 90 9.76 -5.75 -18.91
N GLU A 91 10.54 -6.10 -17.88
CA GLU A 91 10.21 -7.19 -16.96
C GLU A 91 9.08 -6.84 -15.98
N LEU A 92 8.78 -5.54 -15.77
CA LEU A 92 7.69 -5.12 -14.89
C LEU A 92 6.33 -5.22 -15.60
N GLU A 93 5.50 -6.11 -15.11
CA GLU A 93 4.11 -6.23 -15.52
C GLU A 93 3.24 -5.11 -14.96
N ASP A 94 3.60 -4.57 -13.78
CA ASP A 94 2.78 -3.60 -13.05
C ASP A 94 3.66 -2.65 -12.20
N LEU A 95 3.55 -1.37 -12.49
CA LEU A 95 4.05 -0.28 -11.68
C LEU A 95 2.86 0.50 -11.13
N ALA A 96 2.69 0.47 -9.81
CA ALA A 96 1.57 1.10 -9.12
C ALA A 96 2.06 2.11 -8.07
N ILE A 97 1.21 3.07 -7.73
CA ILE A 97 1.41 4.01 -6.62
C ILE A 97 0.27 3.88 -5.62
N THR A 98 0.59 3.98 -4.31
CA THR A 98 -0.40 4.30 -3.27
C THR A 98 -0.17 5.75 -2.85
N THR A 99 -1.22 6.57 -2.86
CA THR A 99 -1.15 8.01 -2.62
C THR A 99 -2.34 8.51 -1.81
N THR A 100 -2.17 9.61 -1.10
CA THR A 100 -3.28 10.37 -0.49
C THR A 100 -4.21 10.99 -1.53
N GLY A 101 -3.71 11.19 -2.77
CA GLY A 101 -4.47 11.80 -3.85
C GLY A 101 -4.39 13.33 -3.92
N SER A 102 -3.90 14.00 -2.87
CA SER A 102 -3.88 15.46 -2.77
C SER A 102 -3.11 16.18 -3.89
N GLN A 103 -2.14 15.51 -4.52
CA GLN A 103 -1.32 16.08 -5.60
C GLN A 103 -1.64 15.49 -6.99
N LEU A 104 -2.67 14.64 -7.09
CA LEU A 104 -2.97 13.96 -8.36
C LEU A 104 -3.45 14.93 -9.44
N ARG A 105 -4.16 16.02 -9.07
CA ARG A 105 -4.65 17.01 -10.05
C ARG A 105 -3.51 17.52 -10.93
N GLU A 106 -2.38 17.82 -10.34
CA GLU A 106 -1.24 18.40 -11.04
C GLU A 106 -0.32 17.34 -11.65
N ARG A 107 -0.37 16.10 -11.14
CA ARG A 107 0.65 15.08 -11.43
C ARG A 107 0.15 13.87 -12.20
N ALA A 108 -1.16 13.69 -12.34
CA ALA A 108 -1.73 12.47 -12.96
C ALA A 108 -1.17 12.19 -14.36
N ALA A 109 -1.12 13.20 -15.24
CA ALA A 109 -0.59 13.05 -16.59
C ALA A 109 0.91 12.70 -16.59
N GLU A 110 1.71 13.34 -15.73
CA GLU A 110 3.15 13.07 -15.56
C GLU A 110 3.39 11.63 -15.07
N LEU A 111 2.61 11.17 -14.09
CA LEU A 111 2.69 9.80 -13.56
C LEU A 111 2.33 8.75 -14.62
N LYS A 112 1.29 9.01 -15.41
CA LYS A 112 0.90 8.13 -16.51
C LYS A 112 2.00 8.05 -17.57
N ALA A 113 2.59 9.19 -17.96
CA ALA A 113 3.69 9.26 -18.90
C ALA A 113 4.96 8.56 -18.38
N ALA A 114 5.19 8.56 -17.05
CA ALA A 114 6.27 7.84 -16.40
C ALA A 114 6.07 6.31 -16.32
N GLY A 115 4.98 5.78 -16.88
CA GLY A 115 4.72 4.34 -16.93
C GLY A 115 3.96 3.78 -15.72
N VAL A 116 3.41 4.63 -14.85
CA VAL A 116 2.52 4.17 -13.78
C VAL A 116 1.22 3.67 -14.40
N ARG A 117 0.85 2.43 -14.11
CA ARG A 117 -0.34 1.77 -14.68
C ARG A 117 -1.55 1.91 -13.79
N ARG A 118 -1.36 1.79 -12.47
CA ARG A 118 -2.45 1.75 -11.49
C ARG A 118 -2.22 2.69 -10.31
N LEU A 119 -3.30 3.28 -9.84
CA LEU A 119 -3.31 4.11 -8.63
C LEU A 119 -4.14 3.44 -7.52
N ASN A 120 -3.65 3.55 -6.30
CA ASN A 120 -4.46 3.34 -5.11
C ASN A 120 -4.53 4.67 -4.37
N VAL A 121 -5.74 5.19 -4.19
CA VAL A 121 -5.97 6.46 -3.50
C VAL A 121 -6.61 6.16 -2.15
N SER A 122 -6.03 6.69 -1.09
CA SER A 122 -6.61 6.58 0.25
C SER A 122 -7.78 7.53 0.41
N LEU A 123 -8.98 7.00 0.70
CA LEU A 123 -10.19 7.79 0.88
C LEU A 123 -11.09 7.11 1.92
N ASP A 124 -11.09 7.64 3.14
CA ASP A 124 -11.81 7.04 4.27
C ASP A 124 -13.20 7.65 4.50
N SER A 125 -13.50 8.79 3.87
CA SER A 125 -14.77 9.49 4.00
C SER A 125 -15.02 10.42 2.82
N LEU A 126 -16.30 10.61 2.45
CA LEU A 126 -16.78 11.61 1.49
C LEU A 126 -17.32 12.87 2.18
N GLN A 127 -17.33 12.89 3.52
CA GLN A 127 -17.76 14.03 4.31
C GLN A 127 -16.55 14.84 4.77
N ARG A 128 -16.52 16.15 4.45
CA ARG A 128 -15.38 17.04 4.69
C ARG A 128 -14.89 17.05 6.14
N GLU A 129 -15.84 17.18 7.08
CA GLU A 129 -15.49 17.22 8.51
C GLU A 129 -14.90 15.89 8.99
N ARG A 130 -15.48 14.78 8.55
CA ARG A 130 -15.02 13.45 8.91
C ARG A 130 -13.67 13.14 8.25
N PHE A 131 -13.52 13.46 6.96
CA PHE A 131 -12.25 13.35 6.27
C PHE A 131 -11.15 14.12 7.02
N ALA A 132 -11.44 15.37 7.41
CA ALA A 132 -10.51 16.19 8.19
C ALA A 132 -10.20 15.56 9.55
N ALA A 133 -11.19 14.97 10.23
CA ALA A 133 -10.98 14.27 11.49
C ALA A 133 -10.11 13.00 11.35
N PHE A 134 -10.22 12.27 10.23
CA PHE A 134 -9.39 11.08 9.95
C PHE A 134 -7.96 11.44 9.55
N THR A 135 -7.82 12.39 8.63
CA THR A 135 -6.54 12.72 7.96
C THR A 135 -5.76 13.85 8.64
N ARG A 136 -6.39 14.57 9.57
CA ARG A 136 -5.92 15.84 10.14
C ARG A 136 -5.58 16.86 9.04
N SER A 137 -6.36 16.85 7.96
CA SER A 137 -6.16 17.71 6.79
C SER A 137 -7.50 18.01 6.10
N ASP A 138 -7.78 19.27 5.88
CA ASP A 138 -9.00 19.74 5.20
C ASP A 138 -8.80 19.81 3.67
N ARG A 139 -8.52 18.66 3.04
CA ARG A 139 -8.20 18.57 1.60
C ARG A 139 -9.07 17.59 0.83
N LEU A 140 -10.26 17.29 1.30
CA LEU A 140 -11.15 16.34 0.62
C LEU A 140 -11.38 16.71 -0.85
N GLU A 141 -11.73 17.97 -1.12
CA GLU A 141 -11.98 18.46 -2.48
C GLU A 141 -10.77 18.29 -3.41
N GLN A 142 -9.56 18.52 -2.89
CA GLN A 142 -8.33 18.29 -3.67
C GLN A 142 -8.13 16.81 -4.01
N VAL A 143 -8.49 15.91 -3.10
CA VAL A 143 -8.41 14.46 -3.34
C VAL A 143 -9.42 14.02 -4.38
N LEU A 144 -10.68 14.49 -4.27
CA LEU A 144 -11.75 14.17 -5.24
C LEU A 144 -11.41 14.70 -6.64
N ASP A 145 -10.93 15.94 -6.73
CA ASP A 145 -10.46 16.55 -7.98
C ASP A 145 -9.23 15.80 -8.55
N GLY A 146 -8.33 15.36 -7.67
CA GLY A 146 -7.20 14.52 -8.05
C GLY A 146 -7.62 13.15 -8.61
N ILE A 147 -8.66 12.51 -8.04
CA ILE A 147 -9.23 11.27 -8.56
C ILE A 147 -9.83 11.50 -9.95
N GLN A 148 -10.54 12.62 -10.15
CA GLN A 148 -11.10 12.96 -11.44
C GLN A 148 -9.99 13.17 -12.49
N ALA A 149 -8.93 13.91 -12.16
CA ALA A 149 -7.79 14.11 -13.05
C ALA A 149 -7.08 12.78 -13.40
N ALA A 150 -7.00 11.85 -12.45
CA ALA A 150 -6.46 10.52 -12.71
C ALA A 150 -7.33 9.71 -13.68
N ARG A 151 -8.66 9.82 -13.59
CA ARG A 151 -9.59 9.20 -14.57
C ARG A 151 -9.37 9.77 -15.97
N GLU A 152 -9.27 11.09 -16.07
CA GLU A 152 -9.03 11.81 -17.34
C GLU A 152 -7.68 11.44 -17.96
N ALA A 153 -6.65 11.19 -17.14
CA ALA A 153 -5.33 10.74 -17.59
C ALA A 153 -5.31 9.27 -18.09
N GLY A 154 -6.39 8.52 -17.92
CA GLY A 154 -6.57 7.18 -18.48
C GLY A 154 -5.70 6.10 -17.82
N PHE A 155 -5.61 6.07 -16.50
CA PHE A 155 -4.99 4.94 -15.80
C PHE A 155 -5.77 3.66 -16.03
N GLU A 156 -5.06 2.51 -16.12
CA GLU A 156 -5.70 1.21 -16.34
C GLU A 156 -6.69 0.85 -15.22
N ARG A 157 -6.33 1.20 -13.99
CA ARG A 157 -7.16 1.02 -12.79
C ARG A 157 -6.85 2.08 -11.74
N ILE A 158 -7.90 2.63 -11.18
CA ILE A 158 -7.84 3.48 -9.98
C ILE A 158 -8.65 2.76 -8.91
N LYS A 159 -8.05 2.58 -7.74
CA LYS A 159 -8.67 1.91 -6.61
C LYS A 159 -8.68 2.80 -5.38
N LEU A 160 -9.82 2.94 -4.76
CA LEU A 160 -9.95 3.54 -3.45
C LEU A 160 -9.57 2.52 -2.37
N ASN A 161 -8.82 2.96 -1.38
CA ASN A 161 -8.54 2.20 -0.16
C ASN A 161 -9.21 2.94 1.00
N CYS A 162 -10.08 2.26 1.73
CA CYS A 162 -10.77 2.78 2.90
C CYS A 162 -10.48 1.90 4.11
N VAL A 163 -9.93 2.46 5.18
CA VAL A 163 -9.84 1.81 6.50
C VAL A 163 -11.14 2.07 7.23
N VAL A 164 -11.89 1.01 7.53
CA VAL A 164 -13.18 1.14 8.19
C VAL A 164 -13.03 1.04 9.70
N GLN A 165 -13.59 2.00 10.40
CA GLN A 165 -13.61 2.07 11.88
C GLN A 165 -15.04 2.24 12.38
N LYS A 166 -15.49 1.32 13.26
CA LYS A 166 -16.83 1.36 13.87
C LYS A 166 -17.08 2.68 14.59
N GLY A 167 -18.26 3.24 14.38
CA GLY A 167 -18.68 4.51 15.00
C GLY A 167 -17.97 5.74 14.45
N ARG A 168 -17.14 5.58 13.41
CA ARG A 168 -16.37 6.70 12.81
C ARG A 168 -16.69 6.92 11.34
N ASN A 169 -16.62 5.88 10.50
CA ASN A 169 -16.96 5.95 9.06
C ASN A 169 -17.72 4.73 8.55
N ASP A 170 -18.09 3.79 9.40
CA ASP A 170 -18.85 2.59 9.05
C ASP A 170 -20.25 2.88 8.48
N ASN A 171 -20.80 4.04 8.77
CA ASN A 171 -22.07 4.51 8.21
C ASN A 171 -21.93 5.14 6.79
N GLU A 172 -20.71 5.34 6.26
CA GLU A 172 -20.46 5.81 4.89
C GLU A 172 -20.11 4.68 3.89
N ILE A 173 -20.14 3.43 4.33
CA ILE A 173 -19.75 2.29 3.48
C ILE A 173 -20.55 2.27 2.17
N LEU A 174 -21.88 2.47 2.24
CA LEU A 174 -22.75 2.47 1.06
C LEU A 174 -22.45 3.67 0.15
N ASP A 175 -22.27 4.85 0.71
CA ASP A 175 -21.94 6.07 -0.04
C ASP A 175 -20.61 5.94 -0.79
N LEU A 176 -19.60 5.35 -0.12
CA LEU A 176 -18.29 5.07 -0.73
C LEU A 176 -18.38 4.05 -1.87
N VAL A 177 -19.24 3.02 -1.72
CA VAL A 177 -19.52 2.06 -2.79
C VAL A 177 -20.20 2.76 -3.97
N GLU A 178 -21.24 3.56 -3.71
CA GLU A 178 -21.93 4.32 -4.76
C GLU A 178 -20.98 5.27 -5.50
N TYR A 179 -20.16 5.99 -4.76
CA TYR A 179 -19.15 6.86 -5.35
C TYR A 179 -18.18 6.07 -6.25
N ALA A 180 -17.72 4.91 -5.80
CA ALA A 180 -16.84 4.05 -6.58
C ALA A 180 -17.51 3.55 -7.88
N LEU A 181 -18.78 3.07 -7.79
CA LEU A 181 -19.55 2.62 -8.94
C LEU A 181 -19.79 3.75 -9.95
N ALA A 182 -20.30 4.90 -9.49
CA ALA A 182 -20.61 6.07 -10.33
C ALA A 182 -19.36 6.61 -11.07
N ASN A 183 -18.17 6.40 -10.49
CA ASN A 183 -16.91 6.85 -11.07
C ASN A 183 -16.09 5.74 -11.74
N GLN A 184 -16.61 4.51 -11.84
CA GLN A 184 -15.93 3.36 -12.42
C GLN A 184 -14.60 3.04 -11.74
N LEU A 185 -14.54 3.19 -10.41
CA LEU A 185 -13.38 2.92 -9.59
C LEU A 185 -13.52 1.58 -8.88
N ASP A 186 -12.41 0.90 -8.63
CA ASP A 186 -12.39 -0.17 -7.64
C ASP A 186 -12.39 0.44 -6.23
N ILE A 187 -12.93 -0.27 -5.24
CA ILE A 187 -12.77 0.10 -3.82
C ILE A 187 -12.33 -1.12 -3.01
N SER A 188 -11.46 -0.92 -2.02
CA SER A 188 -11.09 -1.95 -1.05
C SER A 188 -11.25 -1.44 0.36
N PHE A 189 -12.08 -2.12 1.13
CA PHE A 189 -12.24 -1.92 2.56
C PHE A 189 -11.18 -2.72 3.32
N ILE A 190 -10.57 -2.12 4.31
CA ILE A 190 -9.38 -2.63 4.99
C ILE A 190 -9.65 -2.66 6.49
N GLU A 191 -9.46 -3.83 7.11
CA GLU A 191 -9.43 -3.94 8.57
C GLU A 191 -8.19 -3.24 9.11
N GLU A 192 -8.35 -2.40 10.14
CA GLU A 192 -7.24 -1.69 10.76
C GLU A 192 -6.27 -2.67 11.42
N MET A 193 -4.98 -2.50 11.14
CA MET A 193 -3.91 -3.37 11.66
C MET A 193 -3.26 -2.77 12.92
N PRO A 194 -2.80 -3.60 13.89
CA PRO A 194 -2.19 -3.14 15.15
C PRO A 194 -0.73 -2.71 14.95
N LEU A 195 -0.51 -1.68 14.12
CA LEU A 195 0.79 -1.12 13.78
C LEU A 195 0.99 0.26 14.41
N GLY A 196 2.16 0.48 14.99
CA GLY A 196 2.53 1.72 15.66
C GLY A 196 1.69 2.01 16.91
N SER A 197 2.23 2.79 17.81
CA SER A 197 1.50 3.24 18.99
C SER A 197 0.56 4.39 18.61
N ILE A 198 -0.73 4.08 18.46
CA ILE A 198 -1.79 5.03 18.15
C ILE A 198 -2.58 5.31 19.42
N THR A 199 -2.73 6.60 19.76
CA THR A 199 -3.42 7.05 20.96
C THR A 199 -4.74 7.78 20.67
N SER A 200 -5.04 8.02 19.38
CA SER A 200 -6.22 8.75 18.94
C SER A 200 -7.53 7.98 19.13
N HIS A 201 -7.48 6.66 19.23
CA HIS A 201 -8.62 5.78 19.45
C HIS A 201 -8.17 4.41 19.98
N ARG A 202 -9.14 3.62 20.44
CA ARG A 202 -8.92 2.25 20.89
C ARG A 202 -9.29 1.29 19.76
N ARG A 203 -8.27 0.70 19.12
CA ARG A 203 -8.44 -0.19 17.94
C ARG A 203 -9.39 -1.36 18.22
N GLU A 204 -9.29 -1.95 19.41
CA GLU A 204 -10.14 -3.07 19.81
C GLU A 204 -11.64 -2.72 19.84
N LEU A 205 -11.97 -1.44 20.03
CA LEU A 205 -13.35 -0.95 20.01
C LEU A 205 -13.82 -0.49 18.62
N THR A 206 -12.88 -0.08 17.77
CA THR A 206 -13.18 0.48 16.44
C THR A 206 -12.97 -0.51 15.31
N LEU A 207 -12.42 -1.69 15.57
CA LEU A 207 -12.22 -2.71 14.55
C LEU A 207 -13.56 -3.07 13.90
N CYS A 208 -13.64 -2.88 12.58
CA CYS A 208 -14.73 -3.30 11.73
C CYS A 208 -14.24 -4.43 10.82
N THR A 209 -14.78 -5.62 10.99
CA THR A 209 -14.37 -6.78 10.20
C THR A 209 -14.89 -6.71 8.77
N SER A 210 -14.20 -7.38 7.86
CA SER A 210 -14.64 -7.45 6.46
C SER A 210 -16.01 -8.09 6.31
N ASP A 211 -16.38 -9.03 7.17
CA ASP A 211 -17.71 -9.65 7.14
C ASP A 211 -18.81 -8.67 7.56
N GLU A 212 -18.53 -7.80 8.54
CA GLU A 212 -19.46 -6.73 8.94
C GLU A 212 -19.66 -5.71 7.81
N VAL A 213 -18.55 -5.27 7.17
CA VAL A 213 -18.63 -4.36 6.02
C VAL A 213 -19.41 -5.00 4.88
N ARG A 214 -19.13 -6.29 4.59
CA ARG A 214 -19.83 -7.05 3.58
C ARG A 214 -21.33 -7.15 3.86
N ALA A 215 -21.71 -7.46 5.09
CA ALA A 215 -23.13 -7.54 5.49
C ALA A 215 -23.86 -6.21 5.31
N ILE A 216 -23.17 -5.07 5.52
CA ILE A 216 -23.76 -3.74 5.25
C ILE A 216 -24.03 -3.57 3.75
N ILE A 217 -23.05 -3.91 2.89
CA ILE A 217 -23.18 -3.77 1.43
C ILE A 217 -24.26 -4.73 0.89
N GLU A 218 -24.34 -5.97 1.39
CA GLU A 218 -25.28 -6.98 0.96
C GLU A 218 -26.75 -6.63 1.29
N ARG A 219 -27.02 -5.66 2.17
CA ARG A 219 -28.38 -5.10 2.37
C ARG A 219 -28.92 -4.40 1.13
N ARG A 220 -28.05 -3.94 0.24
CA ARG A 220 -28.44 -3.18 -0.95
C ARG A 220 -28.06 -3.87 -2.26
N TRP A 221 -26.91 -4.55 -2.33
CA TRP A 221 -26.43 -5.22 -3.53
C TRP A 221 -25.93 -6.63 -3.23
N PRO A 222 -26.34 -7.64 -4.00
CA PRO A 222 -25.70 -8.95 -3.95
C PRO A 222 -24.19 -8.83 -4.25
N LEU A 223 -23.36 -9.52 -3.49
CA LEU A 223 -21.90 -9.53 -3.66
C LEU A 223 -21.37 -10.93 -3.97
N PRO A 224 -21.55 -11.45 -5.19
CA PRO A 224 -20.93 -12.70 -5.59
C PRO A 224 -19.40 -12.55 -5.64
N PRO A 225 -18.65 -13.60 -5.27
CA PRO A 225 -17.20 -13.63 -5.39
C PRO A 225 -16.74 -13.40 -6.83
N SER A 226 -15.70 -12.59 -7.02
CA SER A 226 -15.06 -12.38 -8.31
C SER A 226 -13.77 -13.19 -8.42
N LEU A 227 -13.48 -13.74 -9.59
CA LEU A 227 -12.21 -14.39 -9.92
C LEU A 227 -11.07 -13.37 -10.15
N ALA A 228 -11.37 -12.08 -10.16
CA ALA A 228 -10.40 -11.04 -10.38
C ALA A 228 -9.31 -11.03 -9.29
N ARG A 229 -8.05 -10.94 -9.72
CA ARG A 229 -6.90 -10.83 -8.82
C ARG A 229 -6.05 -9.62 -9.20
N SER A 230 -5.61 -8.85 -8.20
CA SER A 230 -4.70 -7.72 -8.42
C SER A 230 -3.24 -8.04 -8.06
N GLY A 231 -2.94 -9.30 -7.69
CA GLY A 231 -1.65 -9.70 -7.14
C GLY A 231 -1.39 -9.20 -5.70
N GLY A 232 -2.35 -8.46 -5.14
CA GLY A 232 -2.34 -7.98 -3.75
C GLY A 232 -3.22 -8.82 -2.82
N PRO A 233 -3.42 -8.39 -1.55
CA PRO A 233 -4.17 -9.15 -0.55
C PRO A 233 -5.69 -9.00 -0.66
N SER A 234 -6.18 -8.14 -1.55
CA SER A 234 -7.60 -7.87 -1.68
C SER A 234 -8.32 -9.05 -2.33
N ARG A 235 -9.38 -9.54 -1.69
CA ARG A 235 -10.36 -10.46 -2.28
C ARG A 235 -11.47 -9.63 -2.88
N TYR A 236 -11.81 -9.92 -4.13
CA TYR A 236 -12.75 -9.11 -4.88
C TYR A 236 -14.11 -9.77 -5.02
N TYR A 237 -15.12 -8.92 -5.03
CA TYR A 237 -16.52 -9.20 -5.30
C TYR A 237 -17.02 -8.22 -6.37
N GLN A 238 -18.12 -8.53 -7.00
CA GLN A 238 -18.67 -7.73 -8.09
C GLN A 238 -20.16 -7.47 -7.86
N ILE A 239 -20.61 -6.28 -8.17
CA ILE A 239 -22.03 -5.90 -8.12
C ILE A 239 -22.57 -5.97 -9.54
N GLY A 240 -23.43 -6.97 -9.83
CA GLY A 240 -24.00 -7.13 -11.16
C GLY A 240 -22.94 -7.14 -12.26
N ASP A 241 -23.20 -6.42 -13.34
CA ASP A 241 -22.28 -6.26 -14.49
C ASP A 241 -21.39 -5.03 -14.39
N GLU A 242 -21.33 -4.38 -13.22
CA GLU A 242 -20.51 -3.18 -13.01
C GLU A 242 -19.01 -3.48 -13.22
N PRO A 243 -18.26 -2.59 -13.90
CA PRO A 243 -16.82 -2.79 -14.11
C PRO A 243 -15.99 -2.62 -12.84
N SER A 244 -16.57 -1.98 -11.82
CA SER A 244 -15.96 -1.72 -10.51
C SER A 244 -15.95 -2.97 -9.64
N ARG A 245 -14.87 -3.17 -8.90
CA ARG A 245 -14.72 -4.30 -7.98
C ARG A 245 -14.73 -3.83 -6.54
N ILE A 246 -15.48 -4.55 -5.71
CA ILE A 246 -15.50 -4.34 -4.27
C ILE A 246 -14.51 -5.33 -3.65
N GLY A 247 -13.50 -4.83 -2.96
CA GLY A 247 -12.44 -5.64 -2.38
C GLY A 247 -12.44 -5.61 -0.87
N PHE A 248 -11.95 -6.67 -0.25
CA PHE A 248 -11.73 -6.74 1.19
C PHE A 248 -10.30 -7.15 1.48
N ILE A 249 -9.64 -6.43 2.39
CA ILE A 249 -8.32 -6.76 2.93
C ILE A 249 -8.50 -7.05 4.41
N SER A 250 -8.44 -8.32 4.76
CA SER A 250 -8.90 -8.89 6.02
C SER A 250 -7.75 -9.52 6.81
N PRO A 251 -6.81 -8.74 7.36
CA PRO A 251 -5.66 -9.28 8.08
C PRO A 251 -6.05 -10.02 9.37
N HIS A 252 -7.17 -9.65 10.00
CA HIS A 252 -7.68 -10.30 11.21
C HIS A 252 -8.63 -11.45 10.89
N SER A 253 -9.70 -11.18 10.14
CA SER A 253 -10.79 -12.14 9.95
C SER A 253 -10.50 -13.19 8.89
N ASN A 254 -9.61 -12.92 7.94
CA ASN A 254 -9.30 -13.83 6.84
C ASN A 254 -7.83 -13.74 6.41
N ASN A 255 -6.98 -14.42 7.15
CA ASN A 255 -5.53 -14.42 6.93
C ASN A 255 -5.16 -14.93 5.53
N PHE A 256 -4.41 -14.10 4.79
CA PHE A 256 -3.96 -14.35 3.41
C PHE A 256 -2.46 -14.70 3.32
N CYS A 257 -1.85 -15.13 4.42
CA CYS A 257 -0.41 -15.40 4.49
C CYS A 257 0.03 -16.59 3.64
N GLY A 258 -0.81 -17.60 3.46
CA GLY A 258 -0.50 -18.77 2.63
C GLY A 258 -0.14 -18.38 1.18
N ASP A 259 -0.81 -17.38 0.62
CA ASP A 259 -0.58 -16.87 -0.74
C ASP A 259 0.31 -15.60 -0.77
N CYS A 260 1.04 -15.31 0.31
CA CYS A 260 1.79 -14.06 0.42
C CYS A 260 3.01 -14.03 -0.49
N ASN A 261 2.92 -13.29 -1.58
CA ASN A 261 3.97 -13.10 -2.60
C ASN A 261 4.78 -11.81 -2.42
N ARG A 262 4.75 -11.18 -1.23
CA ARG A 262 5.22 -9.80 -1.03
C ARG A 262 6.33 -9.69 -0.01
N VAL A 263 7.19 -8.69 -0.28
CA VAL A 263 8.10 -8.09 0.70
C VAL A 263 8.00 -6.57 0.61
N ARG A 264 8.57 -5.88 1.60
CA ARG A 264 8.59 -4.42 1.66
C ARG A 264 10.01 -3.93 1.87
N VAL A 265 10.32 -2.76 1.32
CA VAL A 265 11.52 -2.00 1.68
C VAL A 265 11.07 -0.64 2.18
N THR A 266 11.52 -0.28 3.38
CA THR A 266 11.22 1.01 4.02
C THR A 266 12.03 2.14 3.40
N ALA A 267 11.64 3.39 3.65
CA ALA A 267 12.37 4.57 3.17
C ALA A 267 13.82 4.63 3.70
N GLU A 268 14.09 4.04 4.86
CA GLU A 268 15.44 3.93 5.42
C GLU A 268 16.25 2.73 4.89
N GLY A 269 15.67 1.91 4.01
CA GLY A 269 16.35 0.78 3.40
C GLY A 269 16.24 -0.54 4.17
N LYS A 270 15.31 -0.69 5.10
CA LYS A 270 15.08 -1.97 5.77
C LYS A 270 14.17 -2.87 4.95
N LEU A 271 14.63 -4.09 4.66
CA LEU A 271 13.82 -5.15 4.05
C LEU A 271 12.95 -5.80 5.13
N VAL A 272 11.64 -5.60 5.02
CA VAL A 272 10.63 -6.16 5.89
C VAL A 272 9.94 -7.33 5.19
N LEU A 273 10.14 -8.53 5.70
CA LEU A 273 9.66 -9.77 5.08
C LEU A 273 8.18 -10.03 5.38
N CYS A 274 7.70 -9.58 6.54
CA CYS A 274 6.31 -9.64 6.96
C CYS A 274 5.92 -8.36 7.69
N LEU A 275 4.76 -7.80 7.37
CA LEU A 275 4.30 -6.57 8.01
C LEU A 275 4.03 -6.75 9.51
N GLY A 276 3.58 -7.93 9.93
CA GLY A 276 3.29 -8.26 11.33
C GLY A 276 4.48 -8.75 12.15
N HIS A 277 5.73 -8.52 11.69
CA HIS A 277 6.94 -8.88 12.42
C HIS A 277 7.97 -7.74 12.38
N GLU A 278 8.72 -7.57 13.48
CA GLU A 278 9.74 -6.52 13.58
C GLU A 278 11.04 -6.83 12.83
N GLY A 279 11.32 -8.09 12.53
CA GLY A 279 12.56 -8.50 11.85
C GLY A 279 12.74 -7.82 10.50
N ALA A 280 13.90 -7.22 10.26
CA ALA A 280 14.28 -6.57 9.02
C ALA A 280 15.77 -6.67 8.77
N LEU A 281 16.17 -6.75 7.48
CA LEU A 281 17.57 -6.65 7.04
C LEU A 281 17.86 -5.21 6.61
N ASP A 282 18.99 -4.64 7.05
CA ASP A 282 19.42 -3.30 6.65
C ASP A 282 20.13 -3.35 5.28
N LEU A 283 19.40 -2.93 4.23
CA LEU A 283 19.96 -2.83 2.87
C LEU A 283 20.75 -1.54 2.68
N ARG A 284 20.50 -0.49 3.45
CA ARG A 284 21.20 0.79 3.34
C ARG A 284 22.67 0.62 3.68
N GLU A 285 22.98 -0.08 4.75
CA GLU A 285 24.37 -0.38 5.13
C GLU A 285 25.07 -1.14 4.00
N LEU A 286 24.42 -2.16 3.45
CA LEU A 286 24.97 -2.96 2.35
C LEU A 286 25.22 -2.11 1.09
N LEU A 287 24.28 -1.23 0.71
CA LEU A 287 24.38 -0.35 -0.45
C LEU A 287 25.52 0.65 -0.31
N ARG A 288 25.70 1.22 0.88
CA ARG A 288 26.68 2.29 1.15
C ARG A 288 28.07 1.75 1.38
N SER A 289 28.21 0.57 2.00
CA SER A 289 29.51 -0.09 2.20
C SER A 289 30.06 -0.69 0.90
N HIS A 290 29.20 -1.04 -0.07
CA HIS A 290 29.59 -1.68 -1.32
C HIS A 290 28.82 -1.07 -2.51
N PRO A 291 29.12 0.18 -2.87
CA PRO A 291 28.43 0.85 -3.97
C PRO A 291 28.55 0.06 -5.28
N GLY A 292 27.45 -0.17 -5.97
CA GLY A 292 27.40 -0.89 -7.23
C GLY A 292 27.51 -2.42 -7.15
N ALA A 293 27.66 -3.01 -5.96
CA ALA A 293 27.78 -4.46 -5.78
C ALA A 293 26.42 -5.18 -5.90
N ARG A 294 25.83 -5.17 -7.09
CA ARG A 294 24.51 -5.77 -7.38
C ARG A 294 24.41 -7.24 -6.99
N GLU A 295 25.47 -8.01 -7.21
CA GLU A 295 25.49 -9.43 -6.87
C GLU A 295 25.39 -9.67 -5.35
N ARG A 296 26.11 -8.86 -4.55
CA ARG A 296 26.03 -8.92 -3.09
C ARG A 296 24.64 -8.56 -2.59
N LEU A 297 24.03 -7.52 -3.16
CA LEU A 297 22.65 -7.13 -2.83
C LEU A 297 21.70 -8.28 -3.18
N SER A 298 21.82 -8.87 -4.37
CA SER A 298 20.98 -9.99 -4.79
C SER A 298 21.15 -11.22 -3.89
N ALA A 299 22.37 -11.57 -3.51
CA ALA A 299 22.64 -12.67 -2.60
C ALA A 299 22.05 -12.43 -1.20
N ALA A 300 22.17 -11.20 -0.68
CA ALA A 300 21.58 -10.82 0.61
C ALA A 300 20.04 -10.89 0.58
N LEU A 301 19.40 -10.46 -0.52
CA LEU A 301 17.94 -10.55 -0.69
C LEU A 301 17.46 -12.00 -0.71
N VAL A 302 18.16 -12.89 -1.41
CA VAL A 302 17.84 -14.31 -1.44
C VAL A 302 18.02 -14.95 -0.06
N ALA A 303 19.15 -14.68 0.62
CA ALA A 303 19.42 -15.21 1.94
C ALA A 303 18.40 -14.74 2.98
N ALA A 304 17.99 -13.47 2.91
CA ALA A 304 17.00 -12.92 3.85
C ALA A 304 15.64 -13.63 3.78
N LEU A 305 15.25 -14.15 2.62
CA LEU A 305 13.96 -14.83 2.48
C LEU A 305 13.83 -16.09 3.35
N ASN A 306 14.94 -16.72 3.73
CA ASN A 306 14.92 -17.86 4.66
C ASN A 306 14.39 -17.47 6.05
N LEU A 307 14.34 -16.15 6.36
CA LEU A 307 13.82 -15.63 7.61
C LEU A 307 12.35 -15.17 7.49
N LYS A 308 11.74 -15.30 6.30
CA LYS A 308 10.35 -14.89 6.11
C LYS A 308 9.42 -15.82 6.90
N PRO A 309 8.60 -15.27 7.83
CA PRO A 309 7.71 -16.10 8.62
C PRO A 309 6.58 -16.68 7.77
N GLU A 310 6.05 -17.82 8.21
CA GLU A 310 4.89 -18.44 7.57
C GLU A 310 3.69 -17.51 7.54
N ARG A 311 3.37 -16.92 8.70
CA ARG A 311 2.22 -16.03 8.87
C ARG A 311 2.48 -14.98 9.94
N HIS A 312 1.68 -13.92 9.94
CA HIS A 312 1.55 -13.02 11.07
C HIS A 312 0.50 -13.56 12.05
N HIS A 313 0.57 -13.05 13.28
CA HIS A 313 -0.36 -13.41 14.36
C HIS A 313 -1.00 -12.13 14.91
N PHE A 314 -1.69 -11.35 14.03
CA PHE A 314 -2.41 -10.18 14.51
C PHE A 314 -3.54 -10.61 15.44
N ASP A 315 -3.54 -10.05 16.65
CA ASP A 315 -4.59 -10.20 17.62
C ASP A 315 -5.47 -8.94 17.60
N ALA A 316 -6.78 -9.15 17.45
CA ALA A 316 -7.74 -8.05 17.43
C ALA A 316 -7.89 -7.34 18.78
N GLN A 317 -7.45 -7.98 19.87
CA GLN A 317 -7.51 -7.43 21.23
C GLN A 317 -6.26 -6.65 21.61
N GLU A 318 -5.17 -6.78 20.87
CA GLU A 318 -3.93 -6.04 21.13
C GLU A 318 -3.89 -4.71 20.38
N GLN A 319 -3.58 -3.63 21.10
CA GLN A 319 -3.47 -2.29 20.52
C GLN A 319 -2.24 -2.12 19.62
N VAL A 320 -1.10 -2.71 20.02
CA VAL A 320 0.18 -2.58 19.31
C VAL A 320 0.91 -3.91 19.31
N GLN A 321 1.07 -4.50 18.16
CA GLN A 321 1.88 -5.71 17.96
C GLN A 321 3.17 -5.45 17.20
N VAL A 322 3.22 -4.37 16.44
CA VAL A 322 4.40 -3.93 15.68
C VAL A 322 4.62 -2.45 15.96
N LEU A 323 5.81 -2.08 16.43
CA LEU A 323 6.14 -0.71 16.81
C LEU A 323 6.25 0.24 15.60
N ARG A 324 6.58 -0.30 14.42
CA ARG A 324 6.67 0.50 13.20
C ARG A 324 5.31 1.04 12.78
N PHE A 325 5.28 2.32 12.46
CA PHE A 325 4.11 2.95 11.87
C PHE A 325 3.92 2.52 10.41
N MET A 326 2.67 2.56 9.94
CA MET A 326 2.34 2.24 8.55
C MET A 326 3.05 3.17 7.56
N SER A 327 3.23 4.45 7.89
CA SER A 327 3.95 5.44 7.07
C SER A 327 5.41 5.07 6.77
N MET A 328 6.06 4.30 7.64
CA MET A 328 7.44 3.85 7.44
C MET A 328 7.52 2.68 6.45
N THR A 329 6.55 1.78 6.51
CA THR A 329 6.52 0.54 5.70
C THR A 329 5.75 0.70 4.40
N GLY A 330 5.04 1.80 4.25
CA GLY A 330 4.18 2.10 3.13
C GLY A 330 2.82 1.39 3.21
N GLY A 331 1.77 2.16 3.22
CA GLY A 331 0.37 1.73 3.28
C GLY A 331 -0.17 1.09 2.00
#